data_c94e9229f2b856b8036232e2d6569b6a
#
_entry.id   c94e9229f2b856b8036232e2d6569b6a
#
_cell.length_a   1.000
_cell.length_b   1.000
_cell.length_c   1.000
_cell.angle_alpha   90.00
_cell.angle_beta   90.00
_cell.angle_gamma   90.00
#
_symmetry.space_group_name_H-M   'P 1'
#
loop_
_entity.id
_entity.type
_entity.pdbx_description
1 polymer ?
#
loop_
_entity_poly.entity_id
_entity_poly.type
_entity_poly.pdbx_seq_one_letter_code
_entity_poly.pdbx_strand_id
1 'polypeptide(L)'
;MTTVIAFHEVKDGELWAKAWRKGPGSRHEMFAELGITARTFRDPDNPNSTGLLLEVPDIAKLQAAVESDEMQQAMAEDGIKPDTLRMLVEFTP
;
A
#
# COMPACT_ATOMS: atom_id res chain seq x y z
N MET A 1 -11.41 -10.63 -9.30
CA MET A 1 -10.28 -10.22 -8.46
C MET A 1 -9.18 -9.65 -9.34
N THR A 2 -8.71 -8.46 -9.07
CA THR A 2 -7.67 -7.83 -9.87
C THR A 2 -6.41 -7.69 -9.02
N THR A 3 -5.26 -8.05 -9.59
CA THR A 3 -3.97 -7.89 -8.92
C THR A 3 -3.41 -6.51 -9.24
N VAL A 4 -2.97 -5.80 -8.22
CA VAL A 4 -2.34 -4.48 -8.34
C VAL A 4 -0.98 -4.51 -7.67
N ILE A 5 0.02 -3.94 -8.34
CA ILE A 5 1.35 -3.78 -7.77
C ILE A 5 1.55 -2.29 -7.51
N ALA A 6 1.91 -1.94 -6.28
CA ALA A 6 2.21 -0.56 -5.91
C ALA A 6 3.68 -0.45 -5.51
N PHE A 7 4.35 0.57 -6.03
CA PHE A 7 5.74 0.90 -5.68
C PHE A 7 5.76 2.27 -5.03
N HIS A 8 6.56 2.43 -3.99
CA HIS A 8 6.72 3.74 -3.35
C HIS A 8 8.01 3.78 -2.53
N GLU A 9 8.57 4.97 -2.39
CA GLU A 9 9.66 5.22 -1.47
C GLU A 9 9.10 5.83 -0.20
N VAL A 10 9.74 5.51 0.92
CA VAL A 10 9.35 6.01 2.24
C VAL A 10 10.51 6.73 2.90
N LYS A 11 10.22 7.62 3.82
CA LYS A 11 11.23 8.38 4.56
C LYS A 11 11.98 7.50 5.57
N ASP A 12 11.28 6.53 6.14
CA ASP A 12 11.81 5.62 7.14
C ASP A 12 11.17 4.24 6.97
N GLY A 13 11.93 3.31 6.42
CA GLY A 13 11.47 1.95 6.14
C GLY A 13 11.05 1.19 7.38
N GLU A 14 11.64 1.48 8.54
CA GLU A 14 11.25 0.83 9.79
C GLU A 14 9.89 1.33 10.29
N LEU A 15 9.62 2.61 10.13
CA LEU A 15 8.30 3.18 10.44
C LEU A 15 7.22 2.56 9.55
N TRP A 16 7.48 2.47 8.25
CA TRP A 16 6.58 1.83 7.28
C TRP A 16 6.34 0.36 7.64
N ALA A 17 7.41 -0.38 7.95
CA ALA A 17 7.32 -1.79 8.32
C ALA A 17 6.47 -1.99 9.57
N LYS A 18 6.56 -1.09 10.52
CA LYS A 18 5.77 -1.10 11.75
C LYS A 18 4.27 -0.97 11.46
N ALA A 19 3.90 -0.07 10.54
CA ALA A 19 2.51 0.14 10.14
C ALA A 19 1.93 -1.11 9.46
N TRP A 20 2.75 -1.88 8.75
CA TRP A 20 2.34 -3.08 8.03
C TRP A 20 2.53 -4.37 8.83
N ARG A 21 3.04 -4.30 10.05
CA ARG A 21 3.14 -5.49 10.91
C ARG A 21 1.74 -5.99 11.23
N LYS A 22 1.50 -7.28 11.02
CA LYS A 22 0.18 -7.88 11.25
C LYS A 22 -0.22 -7.75 12.71
N GLY A 23 -1.51 -7.46 12.93
CA GLY A 23 -2.08 -7.31 14.26
C GLY A 23 -3.09 -6.16 14.31
N PRO A 24 -3.63 -5.86 15.50
CA PRO A 24 -4.60 -4.78 15.66
C PRO A 24 -4.04 -3.43 15.22
N GLY A 25 -4.83 -2.70 14.42
CA GLY A 25 -4.45 -1.38 13.93
C GLY A 25 -3.48 -1.37 12.77
N SER A 26 -3.14 -2.52 12.20
CA SER A 26 -2.23 -2.60 11.07
C SER A 26 -2.88 -2.09 9.78
N ARG A 27 -2.05 -1.75 8.80
CA ARG A 27 -2.54 -1.39 7.47
C ARG A 27 -3.22 -2.59 6.77
N HIS A 28 -2.85 -3.82 7.11
CA HIS A 28 -3.57 -5.01 6.64
C HIS A 28 -5.05 -4.96 7.02
N GLU A 29 -5.37 -4.57 8.25
CA GLU A 29 -6.76 -4.45 8.70
C GLU A 29 -7.51 -3.35 7.97
N MET A 30 -6.85 -2.21 7.75
CA MET A 30 -7.42 -1.09 7.02
C MET A 30 -7.83 -1.51 5.60
N PHE A 31 -6.96 -2.22 4.90
CA PHE A 31 -7.26 -2.73 3.56
C PHE A 31 -8.28 -3.86 3.58
N ALA A 32 -8.31 -4.67 4.64
CA ALA A 32 -9.28 -5.75 4.78
C ALA A 32 -10.73 -5.23 4.81
N GLU A 33 -10.94 -4.04 5.33
CA GLU A 33 -12.28 -3.40 5.31
C GLU A 33 -12.77 -3.15 3.88
N LEU A 34 -11.86 -3.03 2.92
CA LEU A 34 -12.17 -2.88 1.50
C LEU A 34 -12.20 -4.23 0.77
N GLY A 35 -12.03 -5.34 1.50
CA GLY A 35 -11.93 -6.66 0.92
C GLY A 35 -10.60 -6.93 0.22
N ILE A 36 -9.58 -6.11 0.49
CA ILE A 36 -8.27 -6.19 -0.15
C ILE A 36 -7.29 -6.93 0.73
N THR A 37 -6.59 -7.92 0.14
CA THR A 37 -5.45 -8.56 0.79
C THR A 37 -4.17 -7.97 0.24
N ALA A 38 -3.17 -7.80 1.10
CA ALA A 38 -1.92 -7.15 0.74
C ALA A 38 -0.73 -8.03 1.13
N ARG A 39 0.28 -8.06 0.26
CA ARG A 39 1.60 -8.61 0.56
C ARG A 39 2.60 -7.48 0.48
N THR A 40 3.54 -7.45 1.41
CA THR A 40 4.53 -6.37 1.51
C THR A 40 5.87 -6.81 0.94
N PHE A 41 6.55 -5.89 0.29
CA PHE A 41 7.87 -6.11 -0.32
C PHE A 41 8.78 -4.94 0.04
N ARG A 42 10.05 -5.24 0.20
CA ARG A 42 11.06 -4.23 0.51
C ARG A 42 12.37 -4.62 -0.13
N ASP A 43 13.08 -3.65 -0.72
CA ASP A 43 14.38 -3.88 -1.32
C ASP A 43 15.37 -4.25 -0.21
N PRO A 44 16.03 -5.41 -0.27
CA PRO A 44 16.99 -5.82 0.77
C PRO A 44 18.20 -4.91 0.88
N ASP A 45 18.51 -4.17 -0.19
CA ASP A 45 19.66 -3.26 -0.22
C ASP A 45 19.28 -1.81 0.10
N ASN A 46 17.97 -1.51 0.05
CA ASN A 46 17.47 -0.17 0.36
C ASN A 46 16.13 -0.27 1.10
N PRO A 47 16.16 -0.25 2.44
CA PRO A 47 14.95 -0.46 3.25
C PRO A 47 13.87 0.61 3.06
N ASN A 48 14.18 1.72 2.42
CA ASN A 48 13.21 2.78 2.11
C ASN A 48 12.54 2.61 0.75
N SER A 49 12.93 1.61 -0.03
CA SER A 49 12.28 1.25 -1.29
C SER A 49 11.32 0.09 -1.05
N THR A 50 10.04 0.35 -1.15
CA THR A 50 8.99 -0.56 -0.70
C THR A 50 7.96 -0.83 -1.79
N GLY A 51 7.16 -1.86 -1.58
CA GLY A 51 6.09 -2.20 -2.50
C GLY A 51 5.03 -3.05 -1.87
N LEU A 52 3.89 -3.10 -2.55
CA LEU A 52 2.74 -3.90 -2.15
C LEU A 52 2.22 -4.67 -3.35
N LEU A 53 1.77 -5.90 -3.11
CA LEU A 53 0.96 -6.63 -4.07
C LEU A 53 -0.42 -6.77 -3.47
N LEU A 54 -1.43 -6.22 -4.16
CA LEU A 54 -2.80 -6.16 -3.67
C LEU A 54 -3.70 -7.05 -4.53
N GLU A 55 -4.55 -7.85 -3.86
CA GLU A 55 -5.66 -8.54 -4.51
C GLU A 55 -6.92 -7.74 -4.25
N VAL A 56 -7.51 -7.19 -5.31
CA VAL A 56 -8.54 -6.15 -5.22
C VAL A 56 -9.84 -6.64 -5.85
N PRO A 57 -10.93 -6.77 -5.07
CA PRO A 57 -12.22 -7.19 -5.62
C PRO A 57 -12.88 -6.10 -6.46
N ASP A 58 -12.64 -4.83 -6.17
CA ASP A 58 -13.26 -3.71 -6.87
C ASP A 58 -12.27 -2.54 -6.99
N ILE A 59 -11.73 -2.37 -8.20
CA ILE A 59 -10.74 -1.34 -8.50
C ILE A 59 -11.29 0.08 -8.23
N ALA A 60 -12.56 0.33 -8.52
CA ALA A 60 -13.15 1.65 -8.29
C ALA A 60 -13.13 2.01 -6.80
N LYS A 61 -13.35 1.03 -5.92
CA LYS A 61 -13.26 1.24 -4.48
C LYS A 61 -11.84 1.54 -4.03
N LEU A 62 -10.86 0.87 -4.61
CA LEU A 62 -9.45 1.14 -4.31
C LEU A 62 -9.08 2.56 -4.73
N GLN A 63 -9.47 2.97 -5.94
CA GLN A 63 -9.20 4.32 -6.43
C GLN A 63 -9.82 5.39 -5.54
N ALA A 64 -11.07 5.20 -5.15
CA ALA A 64 -11.76 6.10 -4.24
C ALA A 64 -11.08 6.15 -2.86
N ALA A 65 -10.66 4.99 -2.36
CA ALA A 65 -9.98 4.90 -1.07
C ALA A 65 -8.63 5.63 -1.08
N VAL A 66 -7.85 5.47 -2.15
CA VAL A 66 -6.55 6.15 -2.29
C VAL A 66 -6.71 7.67 -2.28
N GLU A 67 -7.81 8.18 -2.83
CA GLU A 67 -8.10 9.61 -2.87
C GLU A 67 -8.73 10.15 -1.58
N SER A 68 -9.15 9.26 -0.66
CA SER A 68 -9.80 9.68 0.57
C SER A 68 -8.81 10.37 1.51
N ASP A 69 -9.33 11.29 2.35
CA ASP A 69 -8.53 11.99 3.36
C ASP A 69 -7.91 11.01 4.36
N GLU A 70 -8.66 9.98 4.74
CA GLU A 70 -8.19 8.94 5.65
C GLU A 70 -6.96 8.23 5.11
N MET A 71 -6.99 7.83 3.84
CA MET A 71 -5.86 7.14 3.22
C MET A 71 -4.68 8.09 3.01
N GLN A 72 -4.94 9.33 2.61
CA GLN A 72 -3.89 10.34 2.44
C GLN A 72 -3.18 10.58 3.77
N GLN A 73 -3.92 10.66 4.87
CA GLN A 73 -3.35 10.81 6.19
C GLN A 73 -2.53 9.59 6.60
N ALA A 74 -3.05 8.38 6.34
CA ALA A 74 -2.34 7.13 6.65
C ALA A 74 -1.01 7.04 5.89
N MET A 75 -1.01 7.39 4.61
CA MET A 75 0.20 7.39 3.79
C MET A 75 1.22 8.39 4.32
N ALA A 76 0.76 9.57 4.75
CA ALA A 76 1.63 10.58 5.34
C ALA A 76 2.25 10.09 6.65
N GLU A 77 1.45 9.45 7.51
CA GLU A 77 1.92 8.88 8.77
C GLU A 77 2.98 7.79 8.54
N ASP A 78 2.81 7.00 7.49
CA ASP A 78 3.75 5.93 7.13
C ASP A 78 5.01 6.45 6.45
N GLY A 79 5.07 7.75 6.19
CA GLY A 79 6.21 8.39 5.57
C GLY A 79 6.35 8.16 4.08
N ILE A 80 5.27 7.80 3.40
CA ILE A 80 5.30 7.59 1.94
C ILE A 80 5.56 8.92 1.24
N LYS A 81 6.50 8.90 0.30
CA LYS A 81 6.80 10.06 -0.56
C LYS A 81 5.81 10.05 -1.73
N PRO A 82 4.83 10.98 -1.76
CA PRO A 82 3.70 10.87 -2.70
C PRO A 82 4.08 10.83 -4.18
N ASP A 83 5.11 11.57 -4.56
CA ASP A 83 5.56 11.64 -5.96
C ASP A 83 6.31 10.38 -6.41
N THR A 84 6.58 9.45 -5.52
CA THR A 84 7.21 8.17 -5.85
C THR A 84 6.19 7.04 -6.00
N LEU A 85 4.94 7.28 -5.63
CA LEU A 85 3.89 6.26 -5.69
C LEU A 85 3.54 5.93 -7.14
N ARG A 86 3.67 4.65 -7.49
CA ARG A 86 3.28 4.12 -8.80
C ARG A 86 2.44 2.88 -8.59
N MET A 87 1.36 2.78 -9.35
CA MET A 87 0.48 1.62 -9.30
C MET A 87 0.34 1.03 -10.69
N LEU A 88 0.49 -0.28 -10.78
CA LEU A 88 0.28 -1.04 -12.00
C LEU A 88 -0.87 -2.00 -11.75
N VAL A 89 -1.87 -1.94 -12.64
CA VAL A 89 -3.04 -2.83 -12.59
C VAL A 89 -2.81 -3.97 -13.56
N GLU A 90 -3.13 -5.17 -13.15
CA GLU A 90 -2.99 -6.35 -14.00
C GLU A 90 -3.66 -6.11 -15.36
N PHE A 91 -2.94 -6.44 -16.43
CA PHE A 91 -3.37 -6.22 -17.81
C PHE A 91 -3.25 -7.51 -18.61
N THR A 92 -4.32 -7.88 -19.31
CA THR A 92 -4.33 -9.04 -20.19
C THR A 92 -4.33 -8.53 -21.64
N PRO A 93 -3.22 -8.72 -22.38
CA PRO A 93 -3.11 -8.24 -23.76
C PRO A 93 -4.09 -8.93 -24.72
#